data_d0cf4a3145bb2f94c4702ff463304c8f
#
_entry.id   d0cf4a3145bb2f94c4702ff463304c8f
#
_cell.length_a   1.000
_cell.length_b   1.000
_cell.length_c   1.000
_cell.angle_alpha   90.00
_cell.angle_beta   90.00
_cell.angle_gamma   90.00
#
_symmetry.space_group_name_H-M   'P 1'
#
loop_
_entity.id
_entity.type
_entity.pdbx_description
1 polymer ?
#
loop_
_entity_poly.entity_id
_entity_poly.type
_entity_poly.pdbx_seq_one_letter_code
_entity_poly.pdbx_strand_id
1 'polypeptide(L)'
;MEQQFLVFKDVAETKNITLSAKKLHMSQPSISLQIQNLEYEYGARFFDRTNKGVTLTKEGQIFYIHVRSVLDLLSNAKEQICALAKDQRGLIYLGATLTIGEYILPNILAFLHKTHPDVDFKVKIANTESISQAVLERKIHIGLIEGPVPRHKELNVESFWEDELVIAVPYFHHWASRNSISLAELPYERLVTREDGSGTRKVMEMALKERGLDPNQLNVTMELGSTQAIKQLVSAGLGITIISSLTVCQECDQKIFKILKIQDSPIYRPLSILTNAQTTQTKDERILINLLHDRKLLSDVLSKNYCELEEHTSTARLTHTAVSARKGQRQAQAH
;
A
#
# COMPACT_ATOMS: atom_id res chain seq x y z
N MET A 1 -29.58 11.95 -15.78
CA MET A 1 -29.09 10.88 -14.91
C MET A 1 -27.85 11.31 -14.12
N GLU A 2 -26.72 11.70 -14.73
CA GLU A 2 -25.51 12.13 -14.00
C GLU A 2 -25.77 13.26 -12.99
N GLN A 3 -26.52 14.30 -13.40
CA GLN A 3 -26.88 15.41 -12.52
C GLN A 3 -27.77 14.97 -11.34
N GLN A 4 -28.67 14.03 -11.55
CA GLN A 4 -29.50 13.45 -10.48
C GLN A 4 -28.66 12.68 -9.47
N PHE A 5 -27.64 11.94 -9.93
CA PHE A 5 -26.69 11.23 -9.05
C PHE A 5 -25.84 12.20 -8.23
N LEU A 6 -25.39 13.31 -8.82
CA LEU A 6 -24.68 14.38 -8.10
C LEU A 6 -25.56 15.01 -7.03
N VAL A 7 -26.82 15.32 -7.36
CA VAL A 7 -27.80 15.85 -6.41
C VAL A 7 -28.04 14.87 -5.26
N PHE A 8 -28.31 13.61 -5.58
CA PHE A 8 -28.55 12.57 -4.60
C PHE A 8 -27.34 12.41 -3.63
N LYS A 9 -26.12 12.31 -4.19
CA LYS A 9 -24.86 12.22 -3.41
C LYS A 9 -24.69 13.41 -2.48
N ASP A 10 -24.85 14.64 -3.01
CA ASP A 10 -24.64 15.85 -2.20
C ASP A 10 -25.66 15.97 -1.07
N VAL A 11 -26.93 15.63 -1.31
CA VAL A 11 -27.96 15.61 -0.24
C VAL A 11 -27.66 14.53 0.79
N ALA A 12 -27.16 13.37 0.40
CA ALA A 12 -26.77 12.29 1.31
C ALA A 12 -25.61 12.71 2.24
N GLU A 13 -24.64 13.45 1.70
CA GLU A 13 -23.46 13.93 2.44
C GLU A 13 -23.81 15.13 3.35
N THR A 14 -24.57 16.12 2.86
CA THR A 14 -24.92 17.32 3.61
C THR A 14 -26.05 17.10 4.61
N LYS A 15 -26.88 16.06 4.40
CA LYS A 15 -28.11 15.76 5.16
C LYS A 15 -29.10 16.93 5.20
N ASN A 16 -29.00 17.86 4.24
CA ASN A 16 -29.75 19.10 4.21
C ASN A 16 -29.99 19.57 2.76
N ILE A 17 -31.28 19.51 2.33
CA ILE A 17 -31.66 19.87 0.96
C ILE A 17 -31.36 21.35 0.65
N THR A 18 -31.55 22.25 1.62
CA THR A 18 -31.30 23.70 1.43
C THR A 18 -29.81 23.98 1.26
N LEU A 19 -28.95 23.29 2.00
CA LEU A 19 -27.51 23.42 1.89
C LEU A 19 -27.03 22.88 0.55
N SER A 20 -27.52 21.71 0.13
CA SER A 20 -27.22 21.14 -1.18
C SER A 20 -27.68 22.03 -2.32
N ALA A 21 -28.85 22.65 -2.20
CA ALA A 21 -29.34 23.59 -3.20
C ALA A 21 -28.39 24.78 -3.40
N LYS A 22 -27.89 25.36 -2.31
CA LYS A 22 -26.89 26.44 -2.35
C LYS A 22 -25.59 25.98 -2.99
N LYS A 23 -25.07 24.82 -2.58
CA LYS A 23 -23.80 24.27 -3.04
C LYS A 23 -23.83 23.92 -4.53
N LEU A 24 -24.97 23.39 -5.01
CA LEU A 24 -25.15 22.99 -6.42
C LEU A 24 -25.72 24.11 -7.30
N HIS A 25 -25.89 25.33 -6.77
CA HIS A 25 -26.50 26.49 -7.47
C HIS A 25 -27.88 26.17 -8.08
N MET A 26 -28.69 25.43 -7.32
CA MET A 26 -30.05 25.01 -7.71
C MET A 26 -31.08 25.51 -6.74
N SER A 27 -32.36 25.56 -7.16
CA SER A 27 -33.45 25.81 -6.23
C SER A 27 -33.79 24.58 -5.39
N GLN A 28 -34.24 24.78 -4.14
CA GLN A 28 -34.67 23.67 -3.27
C GLN A 28 -35.79 22.81 -3.90
N PRO A 29 -36.82 23.36 -4.59
CA PRO A 29 -37.81 22.56 -5.33
C PRO A 29 -37.16 21.68 -6.40
N SER A 30 -36.15 22.20 -7.13
CA SER A 30 -35.43 21.44 -8.17
C SER A 30 -34.67 20.24 -7.59
N ILE A 31 -33.99 20.43 -6.48
CA ILE A 31 -33.31 19.31 -5.74
C ILE A 31 -34.35 18.26 -5.33
N SER A 32 -35.46 18.69 -4.72
CA SER A 32 -36.52 17.77 -4.26
C SER A 32 -37.14 17.00 -5.42
N LEU A 33 -37.39 17.65 -6.57
CA LEU A 33 -37.92 17.00 -7.75
C LEU A 33 -36.96 15.97 -8.34
N GLN A 34 -35.67 16.28 -8.39
CA GLN A 34 -34.67 15.30 -8.90
C GLN A 34 -34.58 14.06 -8.01
N ILE A 35 -34.65 14.24 -6.69
CA ILE A 35 -34.68 13.10 -5.76
C ILE A 35 -35.97 12.29 -5.97
N GLN A 36 -37.13 12.94 -6.06
CA GLN A 36 -38.39 12.24 -6.29
C GLN A 36 -38.39 11.46 -7.61
N ASN A 37 -37.80 12.01 -8.67
CA ASN A 37 -37.68 11.32 -9.96
C ASN A 37 -36.80 10.07 -9.86
N LEU A 38 -35.70 10.12 -9.10
CA LEU A 38 -34.88 8.95 -8.83
C LEU A 38 -35.63 7.91 -7.98
N GLU A 39 -36.30 8.32 -6.92
CA GLU A 39 -37.10 7.43 -6.08
C GLU A 39 -38.22 6.76 -6.86
N TYR A 40 -38.83 7.46 -7.79
CA TYR A 40 -39.86 6.94 -8.69
C TYR A 40 -39.26 5.94 -9.70
N GLU A 41 -38.14 6.27 -10.31
CA GLU A 41 -37.45 5.42 -11.30
C GLU A 41 -37.02 4.07 -10.70
N TYR A 42 -36.54 4.10 -9.45
CA TYR A 42 -36.06 2.89 -8.76
C TYR A 42 -37.12 2.23 -7.86
N GLY A 43 -38.33 2.81 -7.79
CA GLY A 43 -39.43 2.25 -7.00
C GLY A 43 -39.15 2.18 -5.48
N ALA A 44 -38.24 3.00 -4.97
CA ALA A 44 -37.82 2.99 -3.59
C ALA A 44 -37.61 4.39 -3.03
N ARG A 45 -37.86 4.59 -1.74
CA ARG A 45 -37.53 5.84 -1.05
C ARG A 45 -36.07 5.77 -0.60
N PHE A 46 -35.32 6.81 -0.93
CA PHE A 46 -33.91 6.90 -0.54
C PHE A 46 -33.67 7.77 0.69
N PHE A 47 -34.61 8.69 0.99
CA PHE A 47 -34.49 9.59 2.12
C PHE A 47 -35.72 9.57 3.04
N ASP A 48 -35.42 9.53 4.35
CA ASP A 48 -36.38 9.86 5.40
C ASP A 48 -36.25 11.34 5.77
N ARG A 49 -37.40 12.05 5.79
CA ARG A 49 -37.45 13.45 6.24
C ARG A 49 -37.70 13.50 7.73
N THR A 50 -36.84 14.20 8.44
CA THR A 50 -36.96 14.41 9.89
C THR A 50 -36.98 15.91 10.20
N ASN A 51 -37.38 16.27 11.41
CA ASN A 51 -37.34 17.67 11.88
C ASN A 51 -35.92 18.26 11.96
N LYS A 52 -34.87 17.40 11.81
CA LYS A 52 -33.45 17.79 11.86
C LYS A 52 -32.77 17.72 10.48
N GLY A 53 -33.53 17.44 9.42
CA GLY A 53 -32.98 17.30 8.05
C GLY A 53 -33.40 16.00 7.36
N VAL A 54 -32.57 15.48 6.47
CA VAL A 54 -32.82 14.23 5.75
C VAL A 54 -31.77 13.18 6.10
N THR A 55 -32.19 11.92 6.20
CA THR A 55 -31.30 10.78 6.43
C THR A 55 -31.55 9.69 5.39
N LEU A 56 -30.54 8.92 5.05
CA LEU A 56 -30.68 7.80 4.11
C LEU A 56 -31.49 6.66 4.74
N THR A 57 -32.43 6.11 3.96
CA THR A 57 -33.06 4.80 4.22
C THR A 57 -32.05 3.66 4.00
N LYS A 58 -32.43 2.40 4.25
CA LYS A 58 -31.61 1.23 3.90
C LYS A 58 -31.34 1.16 2.40
N GLU A 59 -32.39 1.39 1.59
CA GLU A 59 -32.33 1.45 0.14
C GLU A 59 -31.44 2.61 -0.31
N GLY A 60 -31.57 3.77 0.31
CA GLY A 60 -30.72 4.94 0.08
C GLY A 60 -29.24 4.69 0.36
N GLN A 61 -28.90 3.91 1.41
CA GLN A 61 -27.52 3.53 1.73
C GLN A 61 -26.91 2.65 0.65
N ILE A 62 -27.65 1.64 0.17
CA ILE A 62 -27.23 0.77 -0.92
C ILE A 62 -27.02 1.62 -2.19
N PHE A 63 -28.00 2.45 -2.52
CA PHE A 63 -27.92 3.32 -3.71
C PHE A 63 -26.75 4.30 -3.63
N TYR A 64 -26.45 4.85 -2.44
CA TYR A 64 -25.33 5.78 -2.24
C TYR A 64 -23.97 5.15 -2.57
N ILE A 65 -23.75 3.91 -2.18
CA ILE A 65 -22.50 3.18 -2.51
C ILE A 65 -22.33 3.06 -4.03
N HIS A 66 -23.39 2.66 -4.72
CA HIS A 66 -23.35 2.49 -6.19
C HIS A 66 -23.24 3.82 -6.94
N VAL A 67 -23.99 4.85 -6.52
CA VAL A 67 -23.92 6.19 -7.13
C VAL A 67 -22.50 6.78 -7.00
N ARG A 68 -21.85 6.65 -5.86
CA ARG A 68 -20.46 7.06 -5.71
C ARG A 68 -19.55 6.39 -6.74
N SER A 69 -19.65 5.08 -6.87
CA SER A 69 -18.84 4.30 -7.81
C SER A 69 -19.09 4.72 -9.27
N VAL A 70 -20.34 4.97 -9.65
CA VAL A 70 -20.70 5.45 -11.01
C VAL A 70 -20.11 6.84 -11.28
N LEU A 71 -20.26 7.77 -10.34
CA LEU A 71 -19.71 9.12 -10.49
C LEU A 71 -18.18 9.13 -10.56
N ASP A 72 -17.52 8.29 -9.77
CA ASP A 72 -16.07 8.11 -9.80
C ASP A 72 -15.62 7.52 -11.16
N LEU A 73 -16.34 6.54 -11.72
CA LEU A 73 -16.06 5.97 -13.04
C LEU A 73 -16.21 7.01 -14.15
N LEU A 74 -17.26 7.83 -14.11
CA LEU A 74 -17.48 8.90 -15.08
C LEU A 74 -16.41 9.98 -15.01
N SER A 75 -15.98 10.35 -13.79
CA SER A 75 -14.87 11.28 -13.57
C SER A 75 -13.57 10.75 -14.16
N ASN A 76 -13.24 9.49 -13.88
CA ASN A 76 -12.06 8.83 -14.41
C ASN A 76 -12.10 8.75 -15.95
N ALA A 77 -13.26 8.43 -16.54
CA ALA A 77 -13.42 8.40 -17.99
C ALA A 77 -13.20 9.79 -18.62
N LYS A 78 -13.75 10.85 -18.01
CA LYS A 78 -13.53 12.23 -18.45
C LYS A 78 -12.04 12.60 -18.37
N GLU A 79 -11.36 12.26 -17.27
CA GLU A 79 -9.93 12.53 -17.12
C GLU A 79 -9.09 11.78 -18.16
N GLN A 80 -9.40 10.51 -18.44
CA GLN A 80 -8.71 9.72 -19.46
C GLN A 80 -8.93 10.27 -20.88
N ILE A 81 -10.15 10.66 -21.20
CA ILE A 81 -10.46 11.28 -22.51
C ILE A 81 -9.76 12.64 -22.64
N CYS A 82 -9.74 13.44 -21.57
CA CYS A 82 -9.03 14.72 -21.56
C CYS A 82 -7.50 14.52 -21.67
N ALA A 83 -6.95 13.48 -21.10
CA ALA A 83 -5.54 13.12 -21.25
C ALA A 83 -5.19 12.73 -22.70
N LEU A 84 -6.08 12.03 -23.39
CA LEU A 84 -5.93 11.70 -24.82
C LEU A 84 -6.08 12.92 -25.75
N ALA A 85 -6.92 13.89 -25.35
CA ALA A 85 -7.21 15.09 -26.17
C ALA A 85 -6.16 16.20 -26.02
N LYS A 86 -5.38 16.17 -24.93
CA LYS A 86 -4.27 17.08 -24.74
C LYS A 86 -2.99 16.30 -25.02
N ASP A 87 -2.21 16.81 -25.94
CA ASP A 87 -0.79 16.44 -26.18
C ASP A 87 0.05 16.83 -24.95
N GLN A 88 -0.35 16.34 -23.75
CA GLN A 88 0.23 16.77 -22.47
C GLN A 88 0.60 15.56 -21.62
N ARG A 89 1.83 15.62 -21.13
CA ARG A 89 2.48 14.88 -20.05
C ARG A 89 1.68 13.70 -19.50
N GLY A 90 2.19 12.51 -19.66
CA GLY A 90 1.55 11.30 -19.15
C GLY A 90 1.34 11.40 -17.63
N LEU A 91 0.08 11.35 -17.17
CA LEU A 91 -0.24 11.37 -15.75
C LEU A 91 -0.49 9.96 -15.25
N ILE A 92 0.33 9.51 -14.31
CA ILE A 92 0.20 8.19 -13.68
C ILE A 92 -0.38 8.35 -12.28
N TYR A 93 -1.52 7.69 -12.02
CA TYR A 93 -2.07 7.55 -10.67
C TYR A 93 -1.44 6.32 -10.00
N LEU A 94 -0.52 6.58 -9.08
CA LEU A 94 0.29 5.58 -8.41
C LEU A 94 -0.16 5.41 -6.96
N GLY A 95 -0.33 4.19 -6.53
CA GLY A 95 -0.51 3.84 -5.11
C GLY A 95 0.75 3.20 -4.56
N ALA A 96 1.09 3.49 -3.32
CA ALA A 96 2.18 2.80 -2.64
C ALA A 96 1.82 2.53 -1.19
N THR A 97 2.27 1.40 -0.67
CA THR A 97 2.23 1.16 0.77
C THR A 97 3.32 1.96 1.48
N LEU A 98 3.20 2.12 2.80
CA LEU A 98 4.01 3.08 3.54
C LEU A 98 5.52 2.84 3.38
N THR A 99 5.99 1.61 3.50
CA THR A 99 7.42 1.31 3.31
C THR A 99 7.90 1.72 1.93
N ILE A 100 7.16 1.33 0.89
CA ILE A 100 7.53 1.66 -0.49
C ILE A 100 7.39 3.16 -0.74
N GLY A 101 6.28 3.76 -0.33
CA GLY A 101 5.94 5.15 -0.60
C GLY A 101 6.86 6.16 0.08
N GLU A 102 7.34 5.84 1.28
CA GLU A 102 8.18 6.75 2.06
C GLU A 102 9.69 6.53 1.84
N TYR A 103 10.13 5.28 1.56
CA TYR A 103 11.55 4.94 1.56
C TYR A 103 12.11 4.52 0.19
N ILE A 104 11.28 4.00 -0.71
CA ILE A 104 11.69 3.49 -2.02
C ILE A 104 11.27 4.42 -3.15
N LEU A 105 9.99 4.76 -3.19
CA LEU A 105 9.36 5.49 -4.27
C LEU A 105 9.96 6.88 -4.53
N PRO A 106 10.38 7.68 -3.52
CA PRO A 106 10.98 8.98 -3.77
C PRO A 106 12.22 8.92 -4.67
N ASN A 107 13.08 7.92 -4.50
CA ASN A 107 14.26 7.72 -5.34
C ASN A 107 13.90 7.33 -6.77
N ILE A 108 12.91 6.45 -6.93
CA ILE A 108 12.39 6.03 -8.23
C ILE A 108 11.81 7.23 -8.96
N LEU A 109 10.99 8.05 -8.29
CA LEU A 109 10.38 9.24 -8.89
C LEU A 109 11.43 10.30 -9.24
N ALA A 110 12.44 10.49 -8.38
CA ALA A 110 13.54 11.41 -8.67
C ALA A 110 14.35 10.96 -9.90
N PHE A 111 14.57 9.66 -10.07
CA PHE A 111 15.21 9.10 -11.26
C PHE A 111 14.33 9.29 -12.51
N LEU A 112 13.04 8.95 -12.43
CA LEU A 112 12.10 9.08 -13.54
C LEU A 112 11.92 10.55 -13.96
N HIS A 113 11.85 11.47 -13.02
CA HIS A 113 11.75 12.91 -13.34
C HIS A 113 12.96 13.42 -14.14
N LYS A 114 14.16 12.87 -13.89
CA LYS A 114 15.37 13.23 -14.66
C LYS A 114 15.40 12.60 -16.05
N THR A 115 14.92 11.38 -16.20
CA THR A 115 15.00 10.62 -17.45
C THR A 115 13.77 10.77 -18.33
N HIS A 116 12.60 11.04 -17.72
CA HIS A 116 11.30 11.17 -18.38
C HIS A 116 10.55 12.38 -17.80
N PRO A 117 10.99 13.62 -18.08
CA PRO A 117 10.41 14.83 -17.47
C PRO A 117 8.97 15.11 -17.89
N ASP A 118 8.48 14.46 -18.96
CA ASP A 118 7.12 14.61 -19.47
C ASP A 118 6.10 13.70 -18.75
N VAL A 119 6.54 12.89 -17.79
CA VAL A 119 5.65 12.02 -17.00
C VAL A 119 5.41 12.63 -15.64
N ASP A 120 4.15 12.91 -15.35
CA ASP A 120 3.70 13.39 -14.04
C ASP A 120 3.11 12.26 -13.20
N PHE A 121 3.23 12.35 -11.88
CA PHE A 121 2.74 11.34 -10.95
C PHE A 121 1.81 11.96 -9.92
N LYS A 122 0.66 11.31 -9.69
CA LYS A 122 -0.16 11.53 -8.49
C LYS A 122 -0.05 10.30 -7.60
N VAL A 123 0.53 10.48 -6.42
CA VAL A 123 0.82 9.37 -5.50
C VAL A 123 -0.13 9.38 -4.33
N LYS A 124 -0.74 8.21 -4.06
CA LYS A 124 -1.49 7.93 -2.83
C LYS A 124 -0.70 6.93 -1.98
N ILE A 125 -0.38 7.31 -0.73
CA ILE A 125 0.25 6.41 0.24
C ILE A 125 -0.81 5.95 1.23
N ALA A 126 -0.96 4.62 1.40
CA ALA A 126 -1.91 4.01 2.32
C ALA A 126 -1.46 2.56 2.65
N ASN A 127 -2.24 1.82 3.44
CA ASN A 127 -1.96 0.40 3.69
C ASN A 127 -2.31 -0.50 2.48
N THR A 128 -1.88 -1.75 2.53
CA THR A 128 -2.04 -2.72 1.42
C THR A 128 -3.50 -2.92 1.03
N GLU A 129 -4.40 -2.99 1.99
CA GLU A 129 -5.83 -3.18 1.73
C GLU A 129 -6.43 -1.99 0.97
N SER A 130 -6.15 -0.77 1.43
CA SER A 130 -6.63 0.47 0.79
C SER A 130 -6.08 0.66 -0.63
N ILE A 131 -4.81 0.32 -0.86
CA ILE A 131 -4.20 0.39 -2.21
C ILE A 131 -4.80 -0.67 -3.12
N SER A 132 -4.94 -1.91 -2.65
CA SER A 132 -5.54 -3.00 -3.42
C SER A 132 -6.97 -2.68 -3.85
N GLN A 133 -7.76 -2.14 -2.93
CA GLN A 133 -9.13 -1.71 -3.23
C GLN A 133 -9.16 -0.56 -4.26
N ALA A 134 -8.25 0.41 -4.15
CA ALA A 134 -8.18 1.52 -5.09
C ALA A 134 -7.76 1.10 -6.51
N VAL A 135 -6.93 0.05 -6.64
CA VAL A 135 -6.59 -0.55 -7.95
C VAL A 135 -7.79 -1.30 -8.54
N LEU A 136 -8.53 -2.07 -7.73
CA LEU A 136 -9.77 -2.72 -8.16
C LEU A 136 -10.80 -1.69 -8.66
N GLU A 137 -10.96 -0.59 -7.94
CA GLU A 137 -11.87 0.50 -8.28
C GLU A 137 -11.33 1.39 -9.43
N ARG A 138 -10.16 1.07 -10.00
CA ARG A 138 -9.49 1.82 -11.08
C ARG A 138 -9.20 3.28 -10.75
N LYS A 139 -9.13 3.63 -9.46
CA LYS A 139 -8.71 4.95 -8.95
C LYS A 139 -7.20 5.12 -8.98
N ILE A 140 -6.48 4.01 -8.98
CA ILE A 140 -5.03 3.90 -9.07
C ILE A 140 -4.71 2.97 -10.24
N HIS A 141 -3.76 3.36 -11.07
CA HIS A 141 -3.34 2.57 -12.24
C HIS A 141 -2.34 1.48 -11.84
N ILE A 142 -1.39 1.84 -11.00
CA ILE A 142 -0.32 0.95 -10.52
C ILE A 142 -0.26 1.06 -9.00
N GLY A 143 -0.39 -0.07 -8.31
CA GLY A 143 -0.15 -0.19 -6.87
C GLY A 143 1.20 -0.82 -6.61
N LEU A 144 2.02 -0.22 -5.75
CA LEU A 144 3.24 -0.81 -5.23
C LEU A 144 2.99 -1.23 -3.79
N ILE A 145 3.03 -2.52 -3.53
CA ILE A 145 2.57 -3.08 -2.26
C ILE A 145 3.56 -4.07 -1.66
N GLU A 146 3.52 -4.19 -0.36
CA GLU A 146 4.16 -5.25 0.39
C GLU A 146 3.13 -6.16 1.06
N GLY A 147 3.49 -7.45 1.14
CA GLY A 147 2.70 -8.48 1.79
C GLY A 147 1.62 -9.12 0.91
N PRO A 148 0.88 -10.07 1.47
CA PRO A 148 -0.10 -10.84 0.72
C PRO A 148 -1.32 -9.99 0.34
N VAL A 149 -1.73 -10.12 -0.91
CA VAL A 149 -2.97 -9.54 -1.44
C VAL A 149 -4.04 -10.62 -1.46
N PRO A 150 -5.28 -10.30 -1.13
CA PRO A 150 -6.39 -11.21 -1.38
C PRO A 150 -6.41 -11.61 -2.86
N ARG A 151 -6.50 -12.91 -3.14
CA ARG A 151 -6.63 -13.37 -4.53
C ARG A 151 -7.91 -12.81 -5.13
N HIS A 152 -7.77 -11.99 -6.15
CA HIS A 152 -8.89 -11.44 -6.90
C HIS A 152 -8.64 -11.64 -8.40
N LYS A 153 -9.66 -12.07 -9.14
CA LYS A 153 -9.53 -12.38 -10.59
C LYS A 153 -9.14 -11.16 -11.43
N GLU A 154 -9.44 -9.97 -10.94
CA GLU A 154 -9.16 -8.70 -11.63
C GLU A 154 -7.83 -8.06 -11.22
N LEU A 155 -7.03 -8.71 -10.37
CA LEU A 155 -5.74 -8.19 -9.96
C LEU A 155 -4.60 -9.05 -10.50
N ASN A 156 -3.66 -8.40 -11.19
CA ASN A 156 -2.36 -8.94 -11.50
C ASN A 156 -1.37 -8.51 -10.42
N VAL A 157 -0.59 -9.47 -9.93
CA VAL A 157 0.42 -9.25 -8.89
C VAL A 157 1.75 -9.76 -9.40
N GLU A 158 2.75 -8.88 -9.53
CA GLU A 158 4.09 -9.21 -10.03
C GLU A 158 5.13 -8.74 -9.01
N SER A 159 5.99 -9.65 -8.54
CA SER A 159 7.07 -9.29 -7.62
C SER A 159 8.21 -8.58 -8.36
N PHE A 160 8.70 -7.46 -7.82
CA PHE A 160 9.83 -6.72 -8.38
C PHE A 160 11.05 -6.66 -7.45
N TRP A 161 10.85 -6.79 -6.12
CA TRP A 161 11.92 -6.74 -5.13
C TRP A 161 11.64 -7.64 -3.95
N GLU A 162 12.66 -7.88 -3.11
CA GLU A 162 12.53 -8.61 -1.86
C GLU A 162 13.03 -7.76 -0.69
N ASP A 163 12.28 -7.71 0.39
CA ASP A 163 12.54 -6.91 1.59
C ASP A 163 12.62 -7.81 2.82
N GLU A 164 13.51 -7.51 3.77
CA GLU A 164 13.67 -8.22 5.03
C GLU A 164 12.98 -7.47 6.18
N LEU A 165 12.16 -8.17 6.96
CA LEU A 165 11.65 -7.66 8.23
C LEU A 165 12.64 -7.98 9.34
N VAL A 166 13.01 -6.95 10.08
CA VAL A 166 13.97 -7.02 11.19
C VAL A 166 13.31 -6.55 12.48
N ILE A 167 13.86 -6.96 13.61
CA ILE A 167 13.48 -6.44 14.92
C ILE A 167 14.28 -5.16 15.15
N ALA A 168 13.61 -4.04 15.34
CA ALA A 168 14.24 -2.78 15.70
C ALA A 168 14.00 -2.49 17.19
N VAL A 169 15.09 -2.26 17.90
CA VAL A 169 15.09 -1.94 19.34
C VAL A 169 15.81 -0.61 19.58
N PRO A 170 15.49 0.13 20.65
CA PRO A 170 16.27 1.30 21.03
C PRO A 170 17.74 0.93 21.25
N TYR A 171 18.67 1.85 20.95
CA TYR A 171 20.10 1.59 21.12
C TYR A 171 20.50 1.27 22.58
N PHE A 172 19.73 1.71 23.57
CA PHE A 172 19.91 1.43 25.01
C PHE A 172 19.14 0.18 25.48
N HIS A 173 18.47 -0.58 24.60
CA HIS A 173 17.74 -1.79 24.94
C HIS A 173 18.70 -2.90 25.37
N HIS A 174 18.29 -3.77 26.33
CA HIS A 174 19.14 -4.86 26.80
C HIS A 174 19.51 -5.87 25.69
N TRP A 175 18.76 -5.93 24.59
CA TRP A 175 19.13 -6.70 23.40
C TRP A 175 20.12 -6.00 22.47
N ALA A 176 20.43 -4.71 22.67
CA ALA A 176 21.26 -3.94 21.73
C ALA A 176 22.70 -4.47 21.57
N SER A 177 23.21 -5.24 22.53
CA SER A 177 24.50 -5.94 22.43
C SER A 177 24.45 -7.22 21.59
N ARG A 178 23.26 -7.69 21.20
CA ARG A 178 23.04 -8.94 20.44
C ARG A 178 22.89 -8.66 18.96
N ASN A 179 23.07 -9.68 18.13
CA ASN A 179 22.83 -9.61 16.68
C ASN A 179 21.55 -10.36 16.27
N SER A 180 21.05 -11.24 17.12
CA SER A 180 19.86 -12.02 16.87
C SER A 180 19.16 -12.41 18.17
N ILE A 181 17.87 -12.71 18.07
CA ILE A 181 17.05 -13.21 19.19
C ILE A 181 16.24 -14.43 18.75
N SER A 182 15.87 -15.27 19.74
CA SER A 182 14.91 -16.36 19.52
C SER A 182 13.48 -15.84 19.48
N LEU A 183 12.63 -16.46 18.67
CA LEU A 183 11.20 -16.14 18.62
C LEU A 183 10.51 -16.30 19.99
N ALA A 184 10.96 -17.26 20.80
CA ALA A 184 10.43 -17.50 22.14
C ALA A 184 10.62 -16.32 23.11
N GLU A 185 11.51 -15.37 22.79
CA GLU A 185 11.78 -14.19 23.61
C GLU A 185 10.81 -13.04 23.30
N LEU A 186 10.20 -13.01 22.10
CA LEU A 186 9.30 -11.92 21.65
C LEU A 186 8.09 -11.64 22.57
N PRO A 187 7.40 -12.66 23.11
CA PRO A 187 6.23 -12.42 23.98
C PRO A 187 6.56 -11.69 25.28
N TYR A 188 7.82 -11.69 25.70
CA TYR A 188 8.24 -11.02 26.95
C TYR A 188 8.53 -9.53 26.77
N GLU A 189 8.60 -9.07 25.51
CA GLU A 189 8.86 -7.67 25.18
C GLU A 189 7.59 -6.93 24.79
N ARG A 190 7.55 -5.62 25.08
CA ARG A 190 6.48 -4.75 24.61
C ARG A 190 6.63 -4.54 23.12
N LEU A 191 5.61 -4.88 22.35
CA LEU A 191 5.61 -4.69 20.90
C LEU A 191 4.75 -3.49 20.50
N VAL A 192 5.35 -2.61 19.71
CA VAL A 192 4.65 -1.56 18.98
C VAL A 192 4.53 -2.03 17.53
N THR A 193 3.31 -2.15 17.00
CA THR A 193 3.07 -2.74 15.69
C THR A 193 2.21 -1.85 14.79
N ARG A 194 2.08 -2.26 13.55
CA ARG A 194 1.22 -1.63 12.56
C ARG A 194 -0.25 -1.99 12.80
N GLU A 195 -1.12 -1.14 12.27
CA GLU A 195 -2.57 -1.30 12.26
C GLU A 195 -3.01 -2.55 11.48
N ASP A 196 -4.25 -2.98 11.71
CA ASP A 196 -4.89 -3.98 10.87
C ASP A 196 -5.00 -3.51 9.41
N GLY A 197 -4.95 -4.43 8.44
CA GLY A 197 -4.86 -4.10 7.00
C GLY A 197 -3.44 -3.74 6.53
N SER A 198 -2.45 -3.63 7.41
CA SER A 198 -1.04 -3.46 7.07
C SER A 198 -0.42 -4.74 6.51
N GLY A 199 0.21 -4.63 5.33
CA GLY A 199 0.97 -5.73 4.75
C GLY A 199 2.16 -6.17 5.63
N THR A 200 2.83 -5.24 6.28
CA THR A 200 3.95 -5.53 7.21
C THR A 200 3.48 -6.37 8.39
N ARG A 201 2.39 -5.97 9.06
CA ARG A 201 1.80 -6.74 10.16
C ARG A 201 1.39 -8.12 9.70
N LYS A 202 0.70 -8.24 8.58
CA LYS A 202 0.22 -9.52 8.07
C LYS A 202 1.35 -10.50 7.74
N VAL A 203 2.43 -10.01 7.12
CA VAL A 203 3.62 -10.84 6.86
C VAL A 203 4.27 -11.28 8.16
N MET A 204 4.44 -10.38 9.12
CA MET A 204 4.97 -10.70 10.44
C MET A 204 4.13 -11.81 11.12
N GLU A 205 2.83 -11.63 11.23
CA GLU A 205 1.92 -12.59 11.88
C GLU A 205 1.95 -13.96 11.21
N MET A 206 1.92 -14.00 9.86
CA MET A 206 2.04 -15.26 9.10
C MET A 206 3.38 -15.95 9.36
N ALA A 207 4.47 -15.21 9.29
CA ALA A 207 5.80 -15.74 9.48
C ALA A 207 6.01 -16.27 10.90
N LEU A 208 5.48 -15.61 11.92
CA LEU A 208 5.53 -16.07 13.31
C LEU A 208 4.72 -17.35 13.50
N LYS A 209 3.52 -17.39 12.95
CA LYS A 209 2.61 -18.56 13.02
C LYS A 209 3.22 -19.79 12.34
N GLU A 210 3.82 -19.63 11.15
CA GLU A 210 4.53 -20.70 10.44
C GLU A 210 5.71 -21.27 11.23
N ARG A 211 6.29 -20.47 12.13
CA ARG A 211 7.40 -20.85 13.02
C ARG A 211 6.96 -21.32 14.41
N GLY A 212 5.65 -21.51 14.60
CA GLY A 212 5.08 -22.06 15.84
C GLY A 212 4.85 -21.03 16.95
N LEU A 213 4.98 -19.73 16.70
CA LEU A 213 4.60 -18.67 17.64
C LEU A 213 3.23 -18.09 17.25
N ASP A 214 2.24 -18.26 18.12
CA ASP A 214 0.93 -17.61 17.94
C ASP A 214 1.08 -16.09 18.12
N PRO A 215 0.73 -15.28 17.11
CA PRO A 215 0.77 -13.81 17.21
C PRO A 215 -0.04 -13.23 18.39
N ASN A 216 -1.08 -13.94 18.85
CA ASN A 216 -1.88 -13.53 20.01
C ASN A 216 -1.10 -13.60 21.34
N GLN A 217 0.03 -14.29 21.38
CA GLN A 217 0.91 -14.35 22.54
C GLN A 217 1.85 -13.13 22.63
N LEU A 218 1.95 -12.34 21.57
CA LEU A 218 2.77 -11.13 21.59
C LEU A 218 2.17 -10.08 22.52
N ASN A 219 3.02 -9.42 23.27
CA ASN A 219 2.62 -8.31 24.16
C ASN A 219 2.49 -7.00 23.34
N VAL A 220 1.46 -6.93 22.49
CA VAL A 220 1.18 -5.74 21.70
C VAL A 220 0.62 -4.64 22.62
N THR A 221 1.39 -3.58 22.79
CA THR A 221 1.01 -2.45 23.66
C THR A 221 0.44 -1.28 22.88
N MET A 222 0.81 -1.14 21.61
CA MET A 222 0.34 -0.04 20.74
C MET A 222 0.24 -0.50 19.29
N GLU A 223 -0.81 -0.01 18.61
CA GLU A 223 -1.02 -0.18 17.16
C GLU A 223 -1.11 1.18 16.48
N LEU A 224 -0.33 1.41 15.42
CA LEU A 224 -0.28 2.68 14.71
C LEU A 224 -0.25 2.51 13.19
N GLY A 225 -0.90 3.42 12.47
CA GLY A 225 -0.95 3.47 11.01
C GLY A 225 0.27 4.13 10.35
N SER A 226 1.29 4.54 11.11
CA SER A 226 2.46 5.25 10.60
C SER A 226 3.76 4.59 11.06
N THR A 227 4.59 4.20 10.11
CA THR A 227 5.94 3.65 10.39
C THR A 227 6.80 4.67 11.14
N GLN A 228 6.71 5.95 10.78
CA GLN A 228 7.46 7.01 11.46
C GLN A 228 7.03 7.20 12.92
N ALA A 229 5.72 7.15 13.19
CA ALA A 229 5.22 7.22 14.58
C ALA A 229 5.68 6.01 15.42
N ILE A 230 5.68 4.80 14.84
CA ILE A 230 6.23 3.60 15.48
C ILE A 230 7.70 3.81 15.83
N LYS A 231 8.51 4.30 14.89
CA LYS A 231 9.94 4.56 15.13
C LYS A 231 10.15 5.57 16.27
N GLN A 232 9.33 6.61 16.36
CA GLN A 232 9.41 7.60 17.45
C GLN A 232 9.09 6.98 18.80
N LEU A 233 8.03 6.14 18.89
CA LEU A 233 7.68 5.45 20.14
C LEU A 233 8.76 4.46 20.58
N VAL A 234 9.32 3.71 19.64
CA VAL A 234 10.42 2.77 19.92
C VAL A 234 11.68 3.53 20.35
N SER A 235 12.04 4.63 19.70
CA SER A 235 13.18 5.46 20.12
C SER A 235 13.03 6.05 21.52
N ALA A 236 11.78 6.32 21.94
CA ALA A 236 11.45 6.76 23.28
C ALA A 236 11.44 5.62 24.33
N GLY A 237 11.75 4.38 23.94
CA GLY A 237 11.82 3.23 24.84
C GLY A 237 10.48 2.59 25.21
N LEU A 238 9.42 2.85 24.44
CA LEU A 238 8.10 2.31 24.73
C LEU A 238 7.88 0.86 24.28
N GLY A 239 8.91 0.25 23.68
CA GLY A 239 8.90 -1.14 23.25
C GLY A 239 9.84 -1.39 22.09
N ILE A 240 9.64 -2.52 21.42
CA ILE A 240 10.36 -2.94 20.21
C ILE A 240 9.38 -2.97 19.04
N THR A 241 9.88 -3.11 17.81
CA THR A 241 9.02 -3.30 16.63
C THR A 241 9.64 -4.28 15.65
N ILE A 242 8.79 -4.89 14.80
CA ILE A 242 9.20 -5.70 13.66
C ILE A 242 8.78 -4.94 12.40
N ILE A 243 9.76 -4.41 11.67
CA ILE A 243 9.55 -3.57 10.49
C ILE A 243 10.58 -3.86 9.40
N SER A 244 10.42 -3.26 8.24
CA SER A 244 11.35 -3.36 7.12
C SER A 244 12.74 -2.82 7.49
N SER A 245 13.78 -3.55 7.12
CA SER A 245 15.17 -3.09 7.27
C SER A 245 15.43 -1.78 6.54
N LEU A 246 14.75 -1.53 5.41
CA LEU A 246 14.85 -0.31 4.62
C LEU A 246 14.40 0.95 5.38
N THR A 247 13.53 0.79 6.37
CA THR A 247 12.92 1.92 7.09
C THR A 247 13.75 2.42 8.26
N VAL A 248 14.80 1.70 8.67
CA VAL A 248 15.57 1.97 9.91
C VAL A 248 17.05 2.26 9.66
N CYS A 249 17.51 2.27 8.41
CA CYS A 249 18.92 2.46 8.10
C CYS A 249 19.49 3.74 8.71
N GLN A 250 18.82 4.87 8.53
CA GLN A 250 19.28 6.17 9.05
C GLN A 250 19.38 6.19 10.58
N GLU A 251 18.39 5.62 11.27
CA GLU A 251 18.38 5.54 12.73
C GLU A 251 19.47 4.59 13.27
N CYS A 252 19.80 3.56 12.51
CA CYS A 252 20.92 2.67 12.86
C CYS A 252 22.27 3.40 12.74
N ASP A 253 22.49 4.15 11.67
CA ASP A 253 23.69 4.95 11.45
C ASP A 253 23.86 6.03 12.56
N GLN A 254 22.73 6.61 12.98
CA GLN A 254 22.70 7.60 14.07
C GLN A 254 22.75 6.96 15.47
N LYS A 255 22.85 5.65 15.59
CA LYS A 255 22.82 4.89 16.87
C LYS A 255 21.57 5.18 17.71
N ILE A 256 20.45 5.41 17.07
CA ILE A 256 19.14 5.50 17.72
C ILE A 256 18.57 4.11 17.89
N PHE A 257 18.71 3.26 16.85
CA PHE A 257 18.28 1.88 16.85
C PHE A 257 19.42 0.89 16.71
N LYS A 258 19.21 -0.30 17.23
CA LYS A 258 19.90 -1.52 16.86
C LYS A 258 18.92 -2.46 16.20
N ILE A 259 19.30 -3.04 15.06
CA ILE A 259 18.53 -4.11 14.42
C ILE A 259 19.05 -5.47 14.84
N LEU A 260 18.13 -6.39 14.98
CA LEU A 260 18.36 -7.78 15.36
C LEU A 260 17.67 -8.68 14.34
N LYS A 261 18.36 -9.78 14.00
CA LYS A 261 17.78 -10.84 13.16
C LYS A 261 17.03 -11.85 14.03
N ILE A 262 16.01 -12.45 13.47
CA ILE A 262 15.39 -13.62 14.09
C ILE A 262 16.32 -14.81 13.84
N GLN A 263 16.67 -15.55 14.90
CA GLN A 263 17.53 -16.73 14.80
C GLN A 263 16.90 -17.74 13.84
N ASP A 264 17.76 -18.37 13.02
CA ASP A 264 17.47 -19.50 12.15
C ASP A 264 16.45 -19.26 11.01
N SER A 265 15.78 -18.10 10.96
CA SER A 265 14.75 -17.87 9.96
C SER A 265 14.42 -16.39 9.74
N PRO A 266 15.19 -15.67 8.93
CA PRO A 266 14.86 -14.30 8.57
C PRO A 266 13.49 -14.25 7.87
N ILE A 267 12.76 -13.15 8.05
CA ILE A 267 11.44 -12.95 7.45
C ILE A 267 11.62 -12.10 6.19
N TYR A 268 11.48 -12.71 5.03
CA TYR A 268 11.47 -12.02 3.74
C TYR A 268 10.06 -11.85 3.21
N ARG A 269 9.83 -10.77 2.47
CA ARG A 269 8.58 -10.51 1.79
C ARG A 269 8.81 -9.94 0.39
N PRO A 270 7.99 -10.32 -0.60
CA PRO A 270 8.03 -9.67 -1.89
C PRO A 270 7.46 -8.25 -1.80
N LEU A 271 8.11 -7.31 -2.49
CA LEU A 271 7.50 -6.06 -2.91
C LEU A 271 6.94 -6.27 -4.31
N SER A 272 5.67 -5.92 -4.50
CA SER A 272 4.93 -6.32 -5.70
C SER A 272 4.27 -5.12 -6.38
N ILE A 273 4.20 -5.22 -7.71
CA ILE A 273 3.40 -4.36 -8.58
C ILE A 273 2.00 -4.96 -8.64
N LEU A 274 1.00 -4.13 -8.43
CA LEU A 274 -0.41 -4.49 -8.50
C LEU A 274 -1.06 -3.67 -9.62
N THR A 275 -1.70 -4.35 -10.58
CA THR A 275 -2.44 -3.72 -11.67
C THR A 275 -3.80 -4.38 -11.85
N ASN A 276 -4.74 -3.67 -12.48
CA ASN A 276 -6.03 -4.26 -12.82
C ASN A 276 -5.90 -5.06 -14.14
N ALA A 277 -6.25 -6.34 -14.12
CA ALA A 277 -6.13 -7.25 -15.26
C ALA A 277 -6.99 -6.86 -16.48
N GLN A 278 -8.00 -6.03 -16.27
CA GLN A 278 -8.91 -5.57 -17.34
C GLN A 278 -8.45 -4.25 -17.96
N THR A 279 -7.38 -3.64 -17.48
CA THR A 279 -6.85 -2.38 -18.02
C THR A 279 -5.58 -2.61 -18.84
N THR A 280 -5.48 -1.94 -19.99
CA THR A 280 -4.25 -1.93 -20.80
C THR A 280 -3.35 -0.83 -20.27
N GLN A 281 -2.10 -1.18 -20.01
CA GLN A 281 -1.08 -0.23 -19.54
C GLN A 281 -0.73 0.77 -20.65
N THR A 282 -0.66 2.04 -20.30
CA THR A 282 -0.19 3.12 -21.17
C THR A 282 1.33 3.01 -21.43
N LYS A 283 1.85 3.78 -22.38
CA LYS A 283 3.30 3.85 -22.65
C LYS A 283 4.07 4.31 -21.41
N ASP A 284 3.53 5.29 -20.69
CA ASP A 284 4.21 5.90 -19.53
C ASP A 284 4.19 4.96 -18.31
N GLU A 285 3.09 4.25 -18.09
CA GLU A 285 3.01 3.20 -17.06
C GLU A 285 4.03 2.10 -17.30
N ARG A 286 4.27 1.69 -18.55
CA ARG A 286 5.30 0.70 -18.89
C ARG A 286 6.71 1.18 -18.57
N ILE A 287 7.00 2.49 -18.66
CA ILE A 287 8.30 3.04 -18.27
C ILE A 287 8.57 2.75 -16.80
N LEU A 288 7.61 3.04 -15.91
CA LEU A 288 7.75 2.72 -14.49
C LEU A 288 7.88 1.21 -14.24
N ILE A 289 7.01 0.39 -14.86
CA ILE A 289 7.03 -1.06 -14.69
C ILE A 289 8.36 -1.66 -15.16
N ASN A 290 8.87 -1.24 -16.32
CA ASN A 290 10.15 -1.70 -16.84
C ASN A 290 11.33 -1.34 -15.92
N LEU A 291 11.32 -0.14 -15.35
CA LEU A 291 12.33 0.27 -14.35
C LEU A 291 12.29 -0.63 -13.12
N LEU A 292 11.09 -0.96 -12.61
CA LEU A 292 10.93 -1.83 -11.45
C LEU A 292 11.39 -3.26 -11.72
N HIS A 293 11.29 -3.75 -12.96
CA HIS A 293 11.78 -5.08 -13.35
C HIS A 293 13.28 -5.11 -13.66
N ASP A 294 13.91 -3.97 -13.95
CA ASP A 294 15.36 -3.90 -14.12
C ASP A 294 16.07 -3.90 -12.76
N ARG A 295 16.37 -5.09 -12.25
CA ARG A 295 16.99 -5.28 -10.92
C ARG A 295 18.29 -4.51 -10.75
N LYS A 296 19.12 -4.40 -11.82
CA LYS A 296 20.39 -3.68 -11.75
C LYS A 296 20.14 -2.18 -11.59
N LEU A 297 19.32 -1.63 -12.49
CA LEU A 297 18.96 -0.21 -12.44
C LEU A 297 18.26 0.16 -11.14
N LEU A 298 17.33 -0.68 -10.68
CA LEU A 298 16.61 -0.47 -9.43
C LEU A 298 17.57 -0.51 -8.23
N SER A 299 18.52 -1.45 -8.20
CA SER A 299 19.56 -1.51 -7.17
C SER A 299 20.41 -0.24 -7.15
N ASP A 300 20.84 0.26 -8.31
CA ASP A 300 21.64 1.49 -8.43
C ASP A 300 20.83 2.73 -7.96
N VAL A 301 19.53 2.77 -8.25
CA VAL A 301 18.62 3.84 -7.82
C VAL A 301 18.41 3.80 -6.30
N LEU A 302 18.36 2.60 -5.71
CA LEU A 302 18.12 2.40 -4.30
C LEU A 302 19.39 2.37 -3.44
N SER A 303 20.57 2.15 -4.03
CA SER A 303 21.85 1.95 -3.33
C SER A 303 22.20 3.04 -2.30
N LYS A 304 21.64 4.22 -2.44
CA LYS A 304 21.82 5.33 -1.49
C LYS A 304 21.11 5.14 -0.15
N ASN A 305 20.22 4.15 -0.04
CA ASN A 305 19.37 3.90 1.13
C ASN A 305 19.63 2.55 1.81
N TYR A 306 20.57 1.73 1.27
CA TYR A 306 20.88 0.46 1.90
C TYR A 306 21.95 0.64 2.98
N CYS A 307 21.61 0.23 4.19
CA CYS A 307 22.59 0.01 5.26
C CYS A 307 23.51 -1.15 4.86
N GLU A 308 24.79 -1.08 5.15
CA GLU A 308 25.87 -2.07 4.82
C GLU A 308 25.64 -3.50 5.36
N LEU A 309 24.41 -3.92 5.54
CA LEU A 309 24.08 -5.30 5.94
C LEU A 309 24.35 -6.35 4.84
N GLU A 310 24.67 -5.91 3.61
CA GLU A 310 24.83 -6.83 2.46
C GLU A 310 26.21 -7.44 2.30
N GLU A 311 27.27 -6.98 2.96
CA GLU A 311 28.62 -7.49 2.69
C GLU A 311 28.87 -8.95 3.10
N HIS A 312 27.98 -9.58 3.89
CA HIS A 312 28.13 -10.98 4.30
C HIS A 312 27.24 -12.00 3.60
N THR A 313 26.26 -11.58 2.78
CA THR A 313 25.34 -12.52 2.13
C THR A 313 25.58 -12.71 0.63
N SER A 314 26.21 -11.75 -0.06
CA SER A 314 26.51 -11.85 -1.50
C SER A 314 27.53 -12.95 -1.81
N THR A 315 28.53 -13.18 -0.94
CA THR A 315 29.55 -14.24 -1.14
C THR A 315 29.01 -15.65 -0.94
N ALA A 316 27.98 -15.82 -0.09
CA ALA A 316 27.40 -17.15 0.16
C ALA A 316 26.45 -17.63 -0.97
N ARG A 317 25.77 -16.71 -1.67
CA ARG A 317 24.86 -17.09 -2.78
C ARG A 317 25.58 -17.44 -4.08
N LEU A 318 26.75 -16.84 -4.35
CA LEU A 318 27.58 -17.20 -5.52
C LEU A 318 28.23 -18.58 -5.39
N THR A 319 28.48 -19.05 -4.15
CA THR A 319 29.04 -20.39 -3.91
C THR A 319 27.99 -21.49 -3.99
N HIS A 320 26.71 -21.25 -3.66
CA HIS A 320 25.65 -22.27 -3.77
C HIS A 320 25.23 -22.53 -5.22
N THR A 321 25.22 -21.51 -6.08
CA THR A 321 24.92 -21.69 -7.52
C THR A 321 26.07 -22.40 -8.25
N ALA A 322 27.30 -22.17 -7.86
CA ALA A 322 28.48 -22.83 -8.44
C ALA A 322 28.65 -24.31 -8.02
N VAL A 323 28.20 -24.65 -6.81
CA VAL A 323 28.23 -26.04 -6.31
C VAL A 323 27.12 -26.90 -6.92
N SER A 324 25.94 -26.30 -7.16
CA SER A 324 24.84 -27.01 -7.85
C SER A 324 25.13 -27.28 -9.32
N ALA A 325 25.79 -26.33 -10.01
CA ALA A 325 26.18 -26.50 -11.42
C ALA A 325 27.31 -27.57 -11.62
N ARG A 326 28.22 -27.72 -10.65
CA ARG A 326 29.27 -28.75 -10.70
C ARG A 326 28.77 -30.16 -10.36
N LYS A 327 27.69 -30.32 -9.59
CA LYS A 327 27.06 -31.63 -9.35
C LYS A 327 26.28 -32.15 -10.55
N GLY A 328 25.63 -31.26 -11.33
CA GLY A 328 24.92 -31.63 -12.55
C GLY A 328 25.83 -32.09 -13.72
N GLN A 329 27.04 -31.54 -13.83
CA GLN A 329 27.99 -31.92 -14.88
C GLN A 329 28.75 -33.24 -14.60
N ARG A 330 28.85 -33.70 -13.37
CA ARG A 330 29.45 -35.00 -13.04
C ARG A 330 28.52 -36.20 -13.20
N GLN A 331 27.21 -36.00 -13.27
CA GLN A 331 26.23 -37.07 -13.54
C GLN A 331 25.95 -37.27 -15.05
N ALA A 332 26.29 -36.31 -15.88
CA ALA A 332 26.13 -36.42 -17.34
C ALA A 332 27.32 -37.07 -18.08
N GLN A 333 28.42 -37.39 -17.38
CA GLN A 333 29.61 -38.09 -17.95
C GLN A 333 29.75 -39.54 -17.48
N ALA A 334 28.73 -40.10 -16.79
CA ALA A 334 28.72 -41.46 -16.30
C ALA A 334 27.58 -42.34 -16.88
N HIS A 335 27.09 -42.01 -18.07
CA HIS A 335 26.27 -42.91 -18.89
C HIS A 335 26.72 -42.89 -20.33
#